data_4a91ccb5423414f39ab8a382a8918310
#
_entry.id   4a91ccb5423414f39ab8a382a8918310
#
_cell.length_a   1.000
_cell.length_b   1.000
_cell.length_c   1.000
_cell.angle_alpha   90.00
_cell.angle_beta   90.00
_cell.angle_gamma   90.00
#
_symmetry.space_group_name_H-M   'P 1'
#
loop_
_entity.id
_entity.type
_entity.pdbx_description
1 polymer ?
#
loop_
_entity_poly.entity_id
_entity_poly.type
_entity_poly.pdbx_seq_one_letter_code
_entity_poly.pdbx_strand_id
1 'polypeptide(L)'
;MVDALPTRWNMSRRGINIPSMLCPICGMGVESSSHLFFRCEVSRQIGQSLAKWWDIPVQDVDSYDDWKGWLVLIRLGSKLKGVLEGVWITMWWYIWWYRNKMLFDDNPPKKACLFDRIVTSSFQWCSSRCKSSLDWNEWLKTPYLISL
;
A
#
# COMPACT_ATOMS: atom_id res chain seq x y z
N MET A 1 14.00 -10.50 1.05
CA MET A 1 12.70 -11.05 0.57
C MET A 1 12.89 -11.50 -0.87
N VAL A 2 12.59 -12.76 -1.14
CA VAL A 2 12.61 -13.26 -2.52
C VAL A 2 11.39 -12.72 -3.23
N ASP A 3 11.60 -11.99 -4.34
CA ASP A 3 10.51 -11.46 -5.15
C ASP A 3 9.86 -12.60 -5.95
N ALA A 4 8.81 -13.18 -5.39
CA ALA A 4 8.09 -14.31 -5.98
C ALA A 4 6.77 -13.93 -6.65
N LEU A 5 6.36 -12.66 -6.57
CA LEU A 5 5.09 -12.22 -7.15
C LEU A 5 5.08 -12.38 -8.68
N PRO A 6 3.96 -12.81 -9.27
CA PRO A 6 3.86 -12.95 -10.72
C PRO A 6 3.61 -11.61 -11.42
N THR A 7 4.52 -10.65 -11.21
CA THR A 7 4.57 -9.42 -12.01
C THR A 7 4.99 -9.74 -13.45
N ARG A 8 4.71 -8.85 -14.37
CA ARG A 8 5.10 -9.03 -15.78
C ARG A 8 6.61 -9.22 -15.94
N TRP A 9 7.41 -8.46 -15.17
CA TRP A 9 8.85 -8.63 -15.13
C TRP A 9 9.27 -10.02 -14.66
N ASN A 10 8.74 -10.47 -13.53
CA ASN A 10 9.11 -11.79 -12.98
C ASN A 10 8.64 -12.94 -13.86
N MET A 11 7.46 -12.83 -14.47
CA MET A 11 6.98 -13.84 -15.41
C MET A 11 7.83 -13.91 -16.67
N SER A 12 8.23 -12.77 -17.22
CA SER A 12 9.15 -12.71 -18.36
C SER A 12 10.50 -13.37 -18.05
N ARG A 13 11.05 -13.10 -16.86
CA ARG A 13 12.30 -13.73 -16.42
C ARG A 13 12.22 -15.25 -16.25
N ARG A 14 11.00 -15.76 -16.02
CA ARG A 14 10.74 -17.22 -15.92
C ARG A 14 10.47 -17.85 -17.29
N GLY A 15 10.66 -17.12 -18.37
CA GLY A 15 10.47 -17.61 -19.75
C GLY A 15 9.02 -17.58 -20.23
N ILE A 16 8.11 -16.93 -19.51
CA ILE A 16 6.72 -16.77 -19.94
C ILE A 16 6.65 -15.60 -20.93
N ASN A 17 6.06 -15.84 -22.09
CA ASN A 17 5.85 -14.78 -23.09
C ASN A 17 4.79 -13.79 -22.62
N ILE A 18 5.21 -12.54 -22.40
CA ILE A 18 4.33 -11.45 -21.95
C ILE A 18 4.16 -10.44 -23.09
N PRO A 19 2.92 -10.16 -23.55
CA PRO A 19 2.67 -9.25 -24.68
C PRO A 19 3.11 -7.81 -24.38
N SER A 20 3.02 -7.37 -23.13
CA SER A 20 3.43 -6.03 -22.71
C SER A 20 4.07 -6.11 -21.33
N MET A 21 5.17 -5.39 -21.15
CA MET A 21 5.89 -5.28 -19.87
C MET A 21 5.41 -4.12 -19.01
N LEU A 22 4.54 -3.26 -19.56
CA LEU A 22 4.08 -2.06 -18.88
C LEU A 22 3.19 -2.38 -17.67
N CYS A 23 3.31 -1.56 -16.62
CA CYS A 23 2.45 -1.64 -15.46
C CYS A 23 0.97 -1.49 -15.86
N PRO A 24 0.10 -2.44 -15.52
CA PRO A 24 -1.32 -2.36 -15.92
C PRO A 24 -2.09 -1.26 -15.19
N ILE A 25 -1.54 -0.72 -14.08
CA ILE A 25 -2.17 0.34 -13.31
C ILE A 25 -1.87 1.72 -13.91
N CYS A 26 -0.61 2.06 -14.12
CA CYS A 26 -0.21 3.38 -14.62
C CYS A 26 0.12 3.42 -16.11
N GLY A 27 0.45 2.29 -16.73
CA GLY A 27 0.82 2.20 -18.14
C GLY A 27 2.17 2.84 -18.50
N MET A 28 2.98 3.27 -17.53
CA MET A 28 4.14 4.12 -17.77
C MET A 28 5.49 3.43 -17.56
N GLY A 29 5.56 2.39 -16.75
CA GLY A 29 6.83 1.74 -16.43
C GLY A 29 6.74 0.23 -16.52
N VAL A 30 7.91 -0.43 -16.55
CA VAL A 30 7.98 -1.89 -16.48
C VAL A 30 7.42 -2.36 -15.14
N GLU A 31 6.50 -3.30 -15.17
CA GLU A 31 5.89 -3.85 -13.96
C GLU A 31 6.85 -4.81 -13.25
N SER A 32 7.70 -4.26 -12.42
CA SER A 32 8.43 -4.98 -11.36
C SER A 32 7.73 -4.78 -10.02
N SER A 33 8.09 -5.57 -9.01
CA SER A 33 7.57 -5.36 -7.65
C SER A 33 7.95 -3.98 -7.11
N SER A 34 9.17 -3.53 -7.34
CA SER A 34 9.62 -2.20 -6.94
C SER A 34 8.82 -1.10 -7.62
N HIS A 35 8.53 -1.23 -8.91
CA HIS A 35 7.67 -0.27 -9.60
C HIS A 35 6.26 -0.30 -9.03
N LEU A 36 5.64 -1.46 -8.97
CA LEU A 36 4.23 -1.61 -8.60
C LEU A 36 3.93 -1.04 -7.21
N PHE A 37 4.77 -1.32 -6.23
CA PHE A 37 4.51 -0.95 -4.84
C PHE A 37 5.12 0.39 -4.41
N PHE A 38 6.17 0.87 -5.09
CA PHE A 38 6.91 2.07 -4.64
C PHE A 38 7.02 3.16 -5.69
N ARG A 39 7.18 2.83 -6.98
CA ARG A 39 7.43 3.82 -8.04
C ARG A 39 6.23 4.15 -8.90
N CYS A 40 5.24 3.27 -8.96
CA CYS A 40 4.02 3.53 -9.70
C CYS A 40 3.35 4.79 -9.18
N GLU A 41 2.97 5.70 -10.07
CA GLU A 41 2.35 6.97 -9.71
C GLU A 41 1.09 6.77 -8.84
N VAL A 42 0.28 5.79 -9.17
CA VAL A 42 -0.93 5.46 -8.38
C VAL A 42 -0.57 5.04 -6.96
N SER A 43 0.44 4.17 -6.81
CA SER A 43 0.91 3.73 -5.48
C SER A 43 1.49 4.89 -4.67
N ARG A 44 2.24 5.79 -5.31
CA ARG A 44 2.76 7.00 -4.67
C ARG A 44 1.65 7.94 -4.22
N GLN A 45 0.66 8.19 -5.05
CA GLN A 45 -0.49 9.02 -4.69
C GLN A 45 -1.26 8.47 -3.49
N ILE A 46 -1.47 7.15 -3.44
CA ILE A 46 -2.13 6.50 -2.30
C ILE A 46 -1.26 6.63 -1.05
N GLY A 47 0.03 6.37 -1.14
CA GLY A 47 0.97 6.52 -0.02
C GLY A 47 1.02 7.95 0.52
N GLN A 48 0.99 8.96 -0.36
CA GLN A 48 0.90 10.37 0.01
C GLN A 48 -0.41 10.68 0.74
N SER A 49 -1.54 10.16 0.27
CA SER A 49 -2.84 10.32 0.93
C SER A 49 -2.87 9.67 2.31
N LEU A 50 -2.26 8.50 2.47
CA LEU A 50 -2.13 7.83 3.75
C LEU A 50 -1.24 8.62 4.72
N ALA A 51 -0.11 9.13 4.24
CA ALA A 51 0.79 9.95 5.05
C ALA A 51 0.11 11.24 5.52
N LYS A 52 -0.67 11.88 4.65
CA LYS A 52 -1.46 13.06 4.99
C LYS A 52 -2.54 12.75 6.04
N TRP A 53 -3.22 11.62 5.90
CA TRP A 53 -4.22 11.17 6.86
C TRP A 53 -3.62 10.90 8.24
N TRP A 54 -2.39 10.37 8.29
CA TRP A 54 -1.65 10.10 9.53
C TRP A 54 -0.84 11.29 10.04
N ASP A 55 -0.91 12.43 9.39
CA ASP A 55 -0.14 13.65 9.72
C ASP A 55 1.38 13.37 9.89
N ILE A 56 1.93 12.60 8.96
CA ILE A 56 3.34 12.25 8.92
C ILE A 56 4.00 12.80 7.65
N PRO A 57 5.33 13.04 7.67
CA PRO A 57 6.04 13.55 6.50
C PRO A 57 5.89 12.63 5.29
N VAL A 58 5.55 13.21 4.15
CA VAL A 58 5.55 12.49 2.88
C VAL A 58 7.00 12.32 2.43
N GLN A 59 7.38 11.09 2.10
CA GLN A 59 8.67 10.80 1.50
C GLN A 59 8.50 9.77 0.39
N ASP A 60 9.09 10.05 -0.76
CA ASP A 60 9.18 9.05 -1.82
C ASP A 60 10.21 7.99 -1.44
N VAL A 61 9.78 6.76 -1.41
CA VAL A 61 10.60 5.59 -1.14
C VAL A 61 10.56 4.67 -2.36
N ASP A 62 11.69 4.10 -2.73
CA ASP A 62 11.82 3.29 -3.94
C ASP A 62 11.92 1.79 -3.64
N SER A 63 12.03 1.42 -2.37
CA SER A 63 12.16 0.03 -1.93
C SER A 63 11.56 -0.19 -0.56
N TYR A 64 11.38 -1.45 -0.21
CA TYR A 64 10.95 -1.86 1.13
C TYR A 64 11.95 -1.43 2.20
N ASP A 65 13.25 -1.51 1.92
CA ASP A 65 14.28 -1.09 2.88
C ASP A 65 14.25 0.43 3.11
N ASP A 66 14.07 1.22 2.06
CA ASP A 66 13.88 2.67 2.17
C ASP A 66 12.63 2.99 3.02
N TRP A 67 11.54 2.28 2.78
CA TRP A 67 10.31 2.45 3.55
C TRP A 67 10.51 2.10 5.03
N LYS A 68 11.22 1.03 5.35
CA LYS A 68 11.55 0.68 6.73
C LYS A 68 12.40 1.76 7.40
N GLY A 69 13.39 2.28 6.68
CA GLY A 69 14.22 3.39 7.17
C GLY A 69 13.39 4.64 7.44
N TRP A 70 12.45 4.98 6.56
CA TRP A 70 11.52 6.08 6.77
C TRP A 70 10.62 5.86 8.00
N LEU A 71 10.07 4.66 8.16
CA LEU A 71 9.22 4.31 9.31
C LEU A 71 9.94 4.49 10.65
N VAL A 72 11.21 4.14 10.71
CA VAL A 72 12.05 4.32 11.93
C VAL A 72 12.16 5.79 12.31
N LEU A 73 12.23 6.70 11.33
CA LEU A 73 12.41 8.14 11.55
C LEU A 73 11.12 8.86 11.96
N ILE A 74 9.96 8.25 11.77
CA ILE A 74 8.67 8.85 12.13
C ILE A 74 8.56 8.97 13.65
N ARG A 75 8.11 10.14 14.11
CA ARG A 75 7.91 10.43 15.53
C ARG A 75 6.55 9.92 16.03
N LEU A 76 6.42 8.61 16.14
CA LEU A 76 5.28 7.93 16.73
C LEU A 76 5.77 6.92 17.78
N GLY A 77 4.94 6.64 18.79
CA GLY A 77 5.20 5.55 19.72
C GLY A 77 5.23 4.19 19.02
N SER A 78 5.93 3.22 19.61
CA SER A 78 6.15 1.90 18.99
C SER A 78 4.84 1.17 18.62
N LYS A 79 3.81 1.30 19.45
CA LYS A 79 2.50 0.68 19.19
C LYS A 79 1.81 1.31 17.98
N LEU A 80 1.81 2.65 17.88
CA LEU A 80 1.26 3.36 16.72
C LEU A 80 2.06 3.09 15.45
N LYS A 81 3.38 2.95 15.53
CA LYS A 81 4.18 2.50 14.38
C LYS A 81 3.76 1.14 13.88
N GLY A 82 3.45 0.20 14.77
CA GLY A 82 2.93 -1.12 14.40
C GLY A 82 1.59 -1.04 13.68
N VAL A 83 0.70 -0.15 14.12
CA VAL A 83 -0.58 0.12 13.45
C VAL A 83 -0.36 0.75 12.07
N LEU A 84 0.52 1.74 11.97
CA LEU A 84 0.89 2.38 10.71
C LEU A 84 1.48 1.37 9.71
N GLU A 85 2.35 0.49 10.17
CA GLU A 85 2.88 -0.63 9.37
C GLU A 85 1.75 -1.50 8.81
N GLY A 86 0.76 -1.83 9.64
CA GLY A 86 -0.44 -2.57 9.22
C GLY A 86 -1.24 -1.84 8.14
N VAL A 87 -1.35 -0.52 8.21
CA VAL A 87 -1.99 0.31 7.16
C VAL A 87 -1.24 0.18 5.84
N TRP A 88 0.11 0.26 5.84
CA TRP A 88 0.92 0.11 4.62
C TRP A 88 0.85 -1.30 4.04
N ILE A 89 0.87 -2.33 4.87
CA ILE A 89 0.69 -3.73 4.42
C ILE A 89 -0.67 -3.87 3.73
N THR A 90 -1.72 -3.29 4.30
CA THR A 90 -3.07 -3.27 3.70
C THR A 90 -3.07 -2.53 2.37
N MET A 91 -2.36 -1.40 2.27
CA MET A 91 -2.19 -0.66 1.02
C MET A 91 -1.57 -1.53 -0.07
N TRP A 92 -0.45 -2.20 0.21
CA TRP A 92 0.22 -3.06 -0.78
C TRP A 92 -0.66 -4.22 -1.21
N TRP A 93 -1.42 -4.81 -0.28
CA TRP A 93 -2.39 -5.85 -0.62
C TRP A 93 -3.45 -5.33 -1.59
N TYR A 94 -4.01 -4.13 -1.37
CA TYR A 94 -4.99 -3.52 -2.27
C TYR A 94 -4.41 -3.08 -3.61
N ILE A 95 -3.18 -2.63 -3.65
CA ILE A 95 -2.48 -2.34 -4.91
C ILE A 95 -2.37 -3.63 -5.76
N TRP A 96 -1.98 -4.73 -5.15
CA TRP A 96 -1.93 -6.03 -5.82
C TRP A 96 -3.31 -6.50 -6.26
N TRP A 97 -4.31 -6.38 -5.40
CA TRP A 97 -5.69 -6.68 -5.72
C TRP A 97 -6.20 -5.84 -6.89
N TYR A 98 -5.97 -4.54 -6.88
CA TYR A 98 -6.37 -3.62 -7.94
C TYR A 98 -5.68 -3.94 -9.27
N ARG A 99 -4.38 -4.22 -9.23
CA ARG A 99 -3.62 -4.69 -10.39
C ARG A 99 -4.28 -5.91 -11.03
N ASN A 100 -4.66 -6.90 -10.23
CA ASN A 100 -5.33 -8.10 -10.72
C ASN A 100 -6.72 -7.80 -11.30
N LYS A 101 -7.46 -6.90 -10.67
CA LYS A 101 -8.74 -6.43 -11.20
C LYS A 101 -8.58 -5.73 -12.56
N MET A 102 -7.56 -4.91 -12.72
CA MET A 102 -7.27 -4.24 -14.00
C MET A 102 -6.95 -5.24 -15.13
N LEU A 103 -6.34 -6.38 -14.81
CA LEU A 103 -5.96 -7.38 -15.80
C LEU A 103 -7.07 -8.37 -16.15
N PHE A 104 -7.87 -8.79 -15.18
CA PHE A 104 -8.73 -9.96 -15.30
C PHE A 104 -10.22 -9.64 -15.16
N ASP A 105 -10.59 -8.43 -14.78
CA ASP A 105 -11.98 -8.03 -14.61
C ASP A 105 -12.43 -7.19 -15.82
N ASP A 106 -13.59 -7.53 -16.37
CA ASP A 106 -14.16 -6.77 -17.50
C ASP A 106 -14.61 -5.36 -17.10
N ASN A 107 -14.96 -5.18 -15.82
CA ASN A 107 -15.37 -3.91 -15.25
C ASN A 107 -14.60 -3.61 -13.96
N PRO A 108 -13.32 -3.21 -14.08
CA PRO A 108 -12.48 -3.01 -12.90
C PRO A 108 -12.99 -1.85 -12.03
N PRO A 109 -12.76 -1.90 -10.72
CA PRO A 109 -13.14 -0.83 -9.81
C PRO A 109 -12.39 0.46 -10.14
N LYS A 110 -12.97 1.60 -9.76
CA LYS A 110 -12.32 2.90 -9.93
C LYS A 110 -11.19 3.07 -8.93
N LYS A 111 -10.09 3.68 -9.37
CA LYS A 111 -8.94 4.03 -8.54
C LYS A 111 -9.34 4.82 -7.28
N ALA A 112 -10.31 5.72 -7.40
CA ALA A 112 -10.78 6.55 -6.29
C ALA A 112 -11.31 5.77 -5.08
N CYS A 113 -11.74 4.52 -5.25
CA CYS A 113 -12.23 3.70 -4.13
C CYS A 113 -11.12 3.05 -3.31
N LEU A 114 -9.87 3.07 -3.76
CA LEU A 114 -8.76 2.37 -3.08
C LEU A 114 -8.46 2.94 -1.71
N PHE A 115 -8.40 4.25 -1.57
CA PHE A 115 -8.12 4.89 -0.28
C PHE A 115 -9.16 4.49 0.79
N ASP A 116 -10.44 4.59 0.47
CA ASP A 116 -11.52 4.24 1.41
C ASP A 116 -11.48 2.77 1.79
N ARG A 117 -11.17 1.89 0.85
CA ARG A 117 -11.01 0.45 1.11
C ARG A 117 -9.83 0.17 2.04
N ILE A 118 -8.72 0.85 1.85
CA ILE A 118 -7.53 0.72 2.71
C ILE A 118 -7.86 1.21 4.13
N VAL A 119 -8.48 2.35 4.26
CA VAL A 119 -8.88 2.91 5.57
C VAL A 119 -9.81 1.96 6.32
N THR A 120 -10.83 1.43 5.65
CA THR A 120 -11.81 0.51 6.26
C THR A 120 -11.17 -0.83 6.62
N SER A 121 -10.44 -1.45 5.71
CA SER A 121 -9.84 -2.77 5.93
C SER A 121 -8.73 -2.73 6.96
N SER A 122 -7.91 -1.68 6.97
CA SER A 122 -6.86 -1.52 7.99
C SER A 122 -7.47 -1.28 9.38
N PHE A 123 -8.59 -0.57 9.49
CA PHE A 123 -9.33 -0.47 10.75
C PHE A 123 -9.77 -1.84 11.27
N GLN A 124 -10.41 -2.63 10.42
CA GLN A 124 -10.87 -3.98 10.80
C GLN A 124 -9.72 -4.88 11.23
N TRP A 125 -8.62 -4.84 10.47
CA TRP A 125 -7.43 -5.64 10.77
C TRP A 125 -6.76 -5.21 12.08
N CYS A 126 -6.58 -3.91 12.30
CA CYS A 126 -5.98 -3.38 13.53
C CYS A 126 -6.90 -3.60 14.74
N SER A 127 -8.21 -3.40 14.61
CA SER A 127 -9.18 -3.62 15.70
C SER A 127 -9.17 -5.06 16.19
N SER A 128 -8.97 -6.03 15.30
CA SER A 128 -8.92 -7.45 15.68
C SER A 128 -7.64 -7.83 16.43
N ARG A 129 -6.60 -7.01 16.35
CA ARG A 129 -5.27 -7.28 16.93
C ARG A 129 -4.93 -6.41 18.13
N CYS A 130 -5.55 -5.24 18.24
CA CYS A 130 -5.34 -4.35 19.38
C CYS A 130 -6.15 -4.82 20.57
N LYS A 131 -5.53 -4.81 21.76
CA LYS A 131 -6.22 -5.10 23.03
C LYS A 131 -7.20 -3.99 23.40
N SER A 132 -6.93 -2.77 22.96
CA SER A 132 -7.77 -1.60 23.18
C SER A 132 -8.83 -1.52 22.07
N SER A 133 -10.03 -1.07 22.45
CA SER A 133 -11.07 -0.78 21.46
C SER A 133 -10.68 0.44 20.64
N LEU A 134 -10.64 0.29 19.30
CA LEU A 134 -10.42 1.41 18.39
C LEU A 134 -11.76 2.06 18.05
N ASP A 135 -11.83 3.39 18.20
CA ASP A 135 -12.98 4.17 17.78
C ASP A 135 -12.88 4.53 16.29
N TRP A 136 -13.97 4.33 15.55
CA TRP A 136 -14.02 4.59 14.12
C TRP A 136 -13.84 6.07 13.77
N ASN A 137 -14.43 6.98 14.57
CA ASN A 137 -14.30 8.41 14.32
C ASN A 137 -12.88 8.92 14.59
N GLU A 138 -12.24 8.43 15.64
CA GLU A 138 -10.83 8.71 15.90
C GLU A 138 -9.94 8.17 14.78
N TRP A 139 -10.20 6.95 14.31
CA TRP A 139 -9.51 6.37 13.18
C TRP A 139 -9.59 7.22 11.92
N LEU A 140 -10.78 7.69 11.58
CA LEU A 140 -10.99 8.52 10.40
C LEU A 140 -10.31 9.89 10.47
N LYS A 141 -10.32 10.51 11.65
CA LYS A 141 -9.91 11.91 11.81
C LYS A 141 -8.48 12.08 12.27
N THR A 142 -8.07 11.32 13.27
CA THR A 142 -6.80 11.51 13.98
C THR A 142 -6.18 10.18 14.40
N PRO A 143 -5.88 9.27 13.45
CA PRO A 143 -5.37 7.94 13.79
C PRO A 143 -4.05 8.00 14.58
N TYR A 144 -3.25 9.03 14.37
CA TYR A 144 -1.97 9.27 15.02
C TYR A 144 -2.10 9.70 16.51
N LEU A 145 -3.30 10.02 16.98
CA LEU A 145 -3.58 10.39 18.38
C LEU A 145 -4.23 9.26 19.19
N ILE A 146 -4.47 8.11 18.59
CA ILE A 146 -5.12 6.98 19.27
C ILE A 146 -4.26 6.49 20.42
N SER A 147 -4.85 6.33 21.59
CA SER A 147 -4.22 5.71 22.75
C SER A 147 -4.34 4.19 22.69
N LEU A 148 -3.20 3.52 22.69
CA LEU A 148 -3.10 2.06 22.62
C LEU A 148 -2.50 1.46 23.91
#